data_198afb8ee9aef9b690f947b148ac184f
#
_entry.id   198afb8ee9aef9b690f947b148ac184f
#
_cell.length_a   1.000
_cell.length_b   1.000
_cell.length_c   1.000
_cell.angle_alpha   90.00
_cell.angle_beta   90.00
_cell.angle_gamma   90.00
#
_symmetry.space_group_name_H-M   'P 1'
#
loop_
_entity.id
_entity.type
_entity.pdbx_description
1 polymer ?
#
loop_
_entity_poly.entity_id
_entity_poly.type
_entity_poly.pdbx_seq_one_letter_code
_entity_poly.pdbx_strand_id
1 'polypeptide(L)'
;MQETAEAKARETYKKMCEDACKVNYQYEVMIEYESKLPQITPDMAFWWWDNMGPIERYRLWSPDHLAFKWEIDPAVNGRIGAIHSVTEYVGKIPVYLRLRYEDPGTYPGSRKYKHAIVESSLTLDDRIIGWILHEFDEVGHGLTMRNVFQLPLGTPKEIINGIIDHSTKEMEKLPEFLPGLYRQFVKG
;
A
#
# COMPACT_ATOMS: atom_id res chain seq x y z
N MET A 1 0.58 17.89 17.83
CA MET A 1 0.08 16.49 17.80
C MET A 1 0.61 15.69 16.60
N GLN A 2 0.64 16.26 15.40
CA GLN A 2 1.14 15.56 14.20
C GLN A 2 2.64 15.24 14.30
N GLU A 3 3.47 16.18 14.71
CA GLU A 3 4.92 16.00 14.90
C GLU A 3 5.26 14.86 15.88
N THR A 4 4.43 14.69 16.92
CA THR A 4 4.58 13.58 17.88
C THR A 4 4.20 12.22 17.27
N ALA A 5 3.21 12.19 16.39
CA ALA A 5 2.79 10.96 15.70
C ALA A 5 3.84 10.51 14.67
N GLU A 6 4.40 11.43 13.89
CA GLU A 6 5.46 11.13 12.92
C GLU A 6 6.75 10.64 13.61
N ALA A 7 7.15 11.27 14.72
CA ALA A 7 8.30 10.81 15.51
C ALA A 7 8.09 9.37 16.01
N LYS A 8 6.91 9.08 16.57
CA LYS A 8 6.55 7.75 17.02
C LYS A 8 6.47 6.73 15.88
N ALA A 9 5.96 7.12 14.72
CA ALA A 9 5.91 6.26 13.55
C ALA A 9 7.32 5.86 13.07
N ARG A 10 8.28 6.80 13.10
CA ARG A 10 9.68 6.51 12.76
C ARG A 10 10.34 5.58 13.78
N GLU A 11 10.02 5.73 15.06
CA GLU A 11 10.50 4.82 16.11
C GLU A 11 9.94 3.40 15.91
N THR A 12 8.64 3.28 15.64
CA THR A 12 7.98 2.00 15.32
C THR A 12 8.63 1.35 14.09
N TYR A 13 8.89 2.12 13.04
CA TYR A 13 9.56 1.65 11.83
C TYR A 13 10.99 1.16 12.11
N LYS A 14 11.78 1.91 12.87
CA LYS A 14 13.12 1.51 13.27
C LYS A 14 13.09 0.15 13.98
N LYS A 15 12.19 0.01 14.94
CA LYS A 15 12.01 -1.26 15.65
C LYS A 15 11.60 -2.40 14.70
N MET A 16 10.71 -2.15 13.77
CA MET A 16 10.29 -3.14 12.77
C MET A 16 11.48 -3.59 11.90
N CYS A 17 12.34 -2.67 11.46
CA CYS A 17 13.56 -3.01 10.72
C CYS A 17 14.55 -3.83 11.54
N GLU A 18 14.73 -3.49 12.82
CA GLU A 18 15.58 -4.24 13.76
C GLU A 18 15.04 -5.67 13.98
N ASP A 19 13.73 -5.81 14.14
CA ASP A 19 13.08 -7.12 14.32
C ASP A 19 13.16 -7.96 13.04
N ALA A 20 12.98 -7.35 11.86
CA ALA A 20 13.19 -8.03 10.58
C ALA A 20 14.64 -8.52 10.40
N CYS A 21 15.62 -7.74 10.85
CA CYS A 21 17.03 -8.14 10.85
C CYS A 21 17.28 -9.40 11.70
N LYS A 22 16.65 -9.50 12.88
CA LYS A 22 16.77 -10.67 13.78
C LYS A 22 16.29 -11.97 13.14
N VAL A 23 15.31 -11.89 12.23
CA VAL A 23 14.79 -13.03 11.47
C VAL A 23 15.40 -13.14 10.06
N ASN A 24 16.55 -12.50 9.84
CA ASN A 24 17.26 -12.48 8.58
C ASN A 24 16.38 -12.03 7.40
N TYR A 25 15.54 -11.01 7.63
CA TYR A 25 14.60 -10.42 6.67
C TYR A 25 13.60 -11.43 6.06
N GLN A 26 13.30 -12.51 6.80
CA GLN A 26 12.27 -13.46 6.38
C GLN A 26 10.88 -12.88 6.60
N TYR A 27 9.99 -13.18 5.67
CA TYR A 27 8.58 -12.75 5.69
C TYR A 27 7.68 -13.90 5.22
N GLU A 28 6.40 -13.81 5.56
CA GLU A 28 5.39 -14.79 5.16
C GLU A 28 4.05 -14.09 4.85
N VAL A 29 3.16 -14.78 4.15
CA VAL A 29 1.78 -14.30 3.94
C VAL A 29 1.05 -14.34 5.27
N MET A 30 0.67 -13.17 5.78
CA MET A 30 -0.08 -13.03 7.03
C MET A 30 -1.49 -12.51 6.81
N ILE A 31 -1.73 -11.87 5.65
CA ILE A 31 -3.04 -11.31 5.31
C ILE A 31 -3.35 -11.64 3.86
N GLU A 32 -4.52 -12.17 3.62
CA GLU A 32 -5.09 -12.36 2.28
C GLU A 32 -6.59 -12.18 2.35
N TYR A 33 -7.15 -11.31 1.50
CA TYR A 33 -8.59 -11.10 1.38
C TYR A 33 -8.96 -10.57 0.00
N GLU A 34 -10.24 -10.68 -0.36
CA GLU A 34 -10.79 -10.13 -1.60
C GLU A 34 -11.74 -8.96 -1.33
N SER A 35 -11.67 -7.96 -2.19
CA SER A 35 -12.54 -6.80 -2.20
C SER A 35 -13.28 -6.70 -3.54
N LYS A 36 -14.55 -6.31 -3.49
CA LYS A 36 -15.32 -5.93 -4.67
C LYS A 36 -15.31 -4.42 -4.81
N LEU A 37 -14.86 -3.93 -5.96
CA LEU A 37 -14.72 -2.51 -6.26
C LEU A 37 -15.68 -2.12 -7.39
N PRO A 38 -16.97 -1.85 -7.09
CA PRO A 38 -17.93 -1.48 -8.11
C PRO A 38 -17.54 -0.16 -8.79
N GLN A 39 -17.77 -0.07 -10.11
CA GLN A 39 -17.50 1.11 -10.94
C GLN A 39 -16.00 1.47 -11.08
N ILE A 40 -15.08 0.71 -10.53
CA ILE A 40 -13.65 0.87 -10.75
C ILE A 40 -13.23 0.06 -11.98
N THR A 41 -12.42 0.66 -12.86
CA THR A 41 -11.79 -0.02 -13.99
C THR A 41 -10.30 -0.28 -13.72
N PRO A 42 -9.64 -1.18 -14.47
CA PRO A 42 -8.19 -1.37 -14.36
C PRO A 42 -7.41 -0.06 -14.51
N ASP A 43 -7.78 0.78 -15.49
CA ASP A 43 -7.13 2.07 -15.71
C ASP A 43 -7.27 3.02 -14.51
N MET A 44 -8.43 3.04 -13.86
CA MET A 44 -8.63 3.83 -12.64
C MET A 44 -7.76 3.32 -11.51
N ALA A 45 -7.68 2.00 -11.31
CA ALA A 45 -6.82 1.40 -10.30
C ALA A 45 -5.35 1.76 -10.56
N PHE A 46 -4.83 1.52 -11.76
CA PHE A 46 -3.46 1.88 -12.09
C PHE A 46 -3.18 3.37 -11.95
N TRP A 47 -4.11 4.22 -12.41
CA TRP A 47 -3.97 5.67 -12.27
C TRP A 47 -3.90 6.09 -10.79
N TRP A 48 -4.71 5.48 -9.92
CA TRP A 48 -4.71 5.80 -8.49
C TRP A 48 -3.33 5.55 -7.87
N TRP A 49 -2.78 4.36 -8.05
CA TRP A 49 -1.46 4.02 -7.50
C TRP A 49 -0.32 4.89 -8.06
N ASP A 50 -0.44 5.39 -9.29
CA ASP A 50 0.55 6.33 -9.86
C ASP A 50 0.35 7.77 -9.40
N ASN A 51 -0.80 8.11 -8.83
CA ASN A 51 -1.20 9.49 -8.55
C ASN A 51 -1.71 9.72 -7.12
N MET A 52 -1.41 8.85 -6.16
CA MET A 52 -1.89 8.96 -4.77
C MET A 52 -1.45 10.28 -4.08
N GLY A 53 -0.25 10.78 -4.36
CA GLY A 53 0.20 12.08 -3.86
C GLY A 53 -0.47 13.28 -4.53
N PRO A 54 -0.52 14.44 -3.90
CA PRO A 54 0.00 14.77 -2.57
C PRO A 54 -0.89 14.27 -1.41
N ILE A 55 -0.52 14.61 -0.16
CA ILE A 55 -1.22 14.14 1.05
C ILE A 55 -2.71 14.46 1.07
N GLU A 56 -3.13 15.58 0.49
CA GLU A 56 -4.53 15.98 0.41
C GLU A 56 -5.33 14.98 -0.43
N ARG A 57 -4.73 14.45 -1.50
CA ARG A 57 -5.33 13.41 -2.35
C ARG A 57 -5.30 12.06 -1.62
N TYR A 58 -4.18 11.69 -1.01
CA TYR A 58 -4.02 10.45 -0.27
C TYR A 58 -5.04 10.31 0.87
N ARG A 59 -5.40 11.42 1.52
CA ARG A 59 -6.45 11.48 2.55
C ARG A 59 -7.87 11.21 2.06
N LEU A 60 -8.12 11.25 0.76
CA LEU A 60 -9.41 10.81 0.21
C LEU A 60 -9.63 9.32 0.43
N TRP A 61 -8.54 8.56 0.49
CA TRP A 61 -8.56 7.12 0.72
C TRP A 61 -8.79 6.78 2.18
N SER A 62 -8.05 7.42 3.09
CA SER A 62 -8.26 7.25 4.53
C SER A 62 -7.90 8.52 5.31
N PRO A 63 -8.73 8.94 6.28
CA PRO A 63 -8.39 10.04 7.19
C PRO A 63 -7.21 9.70 8.11
N ASP A 64 -6.86 8.43 8.25
CA ASP A 64 -5.75 7.94 9.06
C ASP A 64 -4.38 8.21 8.41
N HIS A 65 -4.35 8.67 7.16
CA HIS A 65 -3.15 9.07 6.45
C HIS A 65 -2.63 10.41 6.96
N LEU A 66 -1.40 10.43 7.48
CA LEU A 66 -0.78 11.60 8.10
C LEU A 66 0.20 12.31 7.17
N ALA A 67 1.01 11.55 6.42
CA ALA A 67 1.99 12.08 5.48
C ALA A 67 2.15 11.16 4.26
N PHE A 68 2.47 11.76 3.12
CA PHE A 68 2.82 11.09 1.86
C PHE A 68 3.97 11.83 1.18
N LYS A 69 4.94 11.08 0.66
CA LYS A 69 6.04 11.66 -0.10
C LYS A 69 6.52 10.67 -1.18
N TRP A 70 6.60 11.11 -2.42
CA TRP A 70 7.40 10.44 -3.44
C TRP A 70 8.88 10.66 -3.13
N GLU A 71 9.66 9.59 -2.99
CA GLU A 71 11.12 9.61 -2.96
C GLU A 71 11.65 9.48 -4.40
N ILE A 72 11.02 8.59 -5.19
CA ILE A 72 11.21 8.44 -6.63
C ILE A 72 9.82 8.47 -7.26
N ASP A 73 9.53 9.55 -7.98
CA ASP A 73 8.21 9.79 -8.56
C ASP A 73 8.00 8.92 -9.82
N PRO A 74 6.89 8.16 -9.93
CA PRO A 74 6.58 7.37 -11.11
C PRO A 74 6.39 8.20 -12.39
N ALA A 75 6.07 9.47 -12.28
CA ALA A 75 5.96 10.37 -13.43
C ALA A 75 7.30 10.59 -14.16
N VAL A 76 8.44 10.31 -13.51
CA VAL A 76 9.77 10.51 -14.11
C VAL A 76 10.24 9.29 -14.90
N ASN A 77 10.12 8.09 -14.32
CA ASN A 77 10.69 6.86 -14.90
C ASN A 77 9.67 5.71 -15.04
N GLY A 78 8.39 5.99 -14.86
CA GLY A 78 7.35 4.98 -14.79
C GLY A 78 7.24 4.35 -13.38
N ARG A 79 6.26 3.47 -13.23
CA ARG A 79 5.90 2.89 -11.92
C ARG A 79 7.03 2.02 -11.34
N ILE A 80 7.58 1.12 -12.13
CA ILE A 80 8.56 0.15 -11.63
C ILE A 80 9.82 0.86 -11.12
N GLY A 81 10.16 0.62 -9.84
CA GLY A 81 11.26 1.28 -9.14
C GLY A 81 10.89 2.60 -8.48
N ALA A 82 9.68 3.14 -8.71
CA ALA A 82 9.20 4.31 -7.97
C ALA A 82 9.09 3.98 -6.48
N ILE A 83 9.41 4.95 -5.62
CA ILE A 83 9.42 4.78 -4.16
C ILE A 83 8.59 5.89 -3.53
N HIS A 84 7.70 5.50 -2.64
CA HIS A 84 7.01 6.45 -1.78
C HIS A 84 7.16 6.08 -0.31
N SER A 85 7.06 7.07 0.53
CA SER A 85 6.98 6.91 1.97
C SER A 85 5.68 7.49 2.50
N VAL A 86 5.08 6.78 3.43
CA VAL A 86 3.82 7.17 4.07
C VAL A 86 3.96 7.13 5.58
N THR A 87 3.18 7.97 6.26
CA THR A 87 2.94 7.88 7.69
C THR A 87 1.43 7.79 7.87
N GLU A 88 0.98 6.78 8.60
CA GLU A 88 -0.44 6.50 8.77
C GLU A 88 -0.71 5.81 10.11
N TYR A 89 -1.96 5.81 10.54
CA TYR A 89 -2.40 5.01 11.66
C TYR A 89 -2.85 3.62 11.19
N VAL A 90 -2.20 2.58 11.71
CA VAL A 90 -2.64 1.19 11.62
C VAL A 90 -3.31 0.83 12.94
N GLY A 91 -4.63 0.89 12.98
CA GLY A 91 -5.38 0.89 14.23
C GLY A 91 -5.07 2.13 15.06
N LYS A 92 -4.43 1.95 16.23
CA LYS A 92 -4.01 3.06 17.10
C LYS A 92 -2.51 3.35 17.05
N ILE A 93 -1.78 2.62 16.22
CA ILE A 93 -0.33 2.68 16.15
C ILE A 93 0.07 3.50 14.92
N PRO A 94 0.78 4.63 15.09
CA PRO A 94 1.33 5.33 13.95
C PRO A 94 2.51 4.52 13.39
N VAL A 95 2.46 4.25 12.08
CA VAL A 95 3.50 3.54 11.34
C VAL A 95 4.08 4.44 10.27
N TYR A 96 5.35 4.24 9.97
CA TYR A 96 6.01 4.76 8.79
C TYR A 96 6.31 3.58 7.88
N LEU A 97 6.00 3.72 6.61
CA LEU A 97 6.29 2.71 5.59
C LEU A 97 7.09 3.37 4.47
N ARG A 98 7.97 2.60 3.87
CA ARG A 98 8.71 2.96 2.67
C ARG A 98 8.50 1.85 1.66
N LEU A 99 7.79 2.16 0.57
CA LEU A 99 7.28 1.20 -0.39
C LEU A 99 7.86 1.46 -1.77
N ARG A 100 8.34 0.41 -2.43
CA ARG A 100 8.84 0.46 -3.80
C ARG A 100 7.95 -0.38 -4.71
N TYR A 101 7.54 0.20 -5.83
CA TYR A 101 6.85 -0.56 -6.87
C TYR A 101 7.80 -1.53 -7.57
N GLU A 102 7.37 -2.76 -7.66
CA GLU A 102 8.14 -3.85 -8.26
C GLU A 102 7.50 -4.34 -9.56
N ASP A 103 8.32 -4.97 -10.42
CA ASP A 103 7.79 -5.73 -11.55
C ASP A 103 6.90 -6.87 -11.01
N PRO A 104 5.64 -6.99 -11.46
CA PRO A 104 4.77 -8.06 -11.01
C PRO A 104 5.32 -9.48 -11.21
N GLY A 105 6.27 -9.67 -12.13
CA GLY A 105 6.97 -10.93 -12.34
C GLY A 105 7.96 -11.29 -11.23
N THR A 106 8.36 -10.33 -10.40
CA THR A 106 9.30 -10.55 -9.28
C THR A 106 8.62 -10.89 -7.95
N TYR A 107 7.27 -10.84 -7.91
CA TYR A 107 6.54 -11.17 -6.70
C TYR A 107 6.84 -12.63 -6.27
N PRO A 108 7.26 -12.87 -5.01
CA PRO A 108 7.71 -14.19 -4.58
C PRO A 108 6.57 -15.20 -4.33
N GLY A 109 5.31 -14.75 -4.35
CA GLY A 109 4.13 -15.61 -4.17
C GLY A 109 3.41 -15.92 -5.48
N SER A 110 2.33 -16.70 -5.38
CA SER A 110 1.47 -17.00 -6.53
C SER A 110 0.54 -15.83 -6.85
N ARG A 111 0.35 -15.56 -8.14
CA ARG A 111 -0.64 -14.63 -8.67
C ARG A 111 -1.83 -15.41 -9.24
N LYS A 112 -3.03 -14.84 -9.08
CA LYS A 112 -4.29 -15.44 -9.54
C LYS A 112 -4.95 -14.62 -10.65
N TYR A 113 -4.78 -13.29 -10.64
CA TYR A 113 -5.48 -12.37 -11.53
C TYR A 113 -4.54 -11.75 -12.57
N LYS A 114 -5.15 -11.24 -13.64
CA LYS A 114 -4.44 -10.70 -14.82
C LYS A 114 -3.62 -9.46 -14.50
N HIS A 115 -4.23 -8.51 -13.79
CA HIS A 115 -3.62 -7.25 -13.44
C HIS A 115 -3.02 -7.30 -12.05
N ALA A 116 -1.90 -6.62 -11.83
CA ALA A 116 -1.29 -6.55 -10.52
C ALA A 116 -0.51 -5.26 -10.31
N ILE A 117 -0.55 -4.80 -9.07
CA ILE A 117 0.33 -3.78 -8.50
C ILE A 117 1.07 -4.48 -7.38
N VAL A 118 2.38 -4.43 -7.43
CA VAL A 118 3.27 -5.12 -6.48
C VAL A 118 4.17 -4.08 -5.85
N GLU A 119 4.26 -4.11 -4.53
CA GLU A 119 5.13 -3.23 -3.76
C GLU A 119 5.96 -4.06 -2.79
N SER A 120 7.23 -3.68 -2.62
CA SER A 120 8.07 -4.19 -1.55
C SER A 120 8.17 -3.17 -0.42
N SER A 121 8.00 -3.62 0.83
CA SER A 121 8.32 -2.82 2.01
C SER A 121 9.81 -2.82 2.23
N LEU A 122 10.41 -1.64 2.38
CA LEU A 122 11.85 -1.46 2.43
C LEU A 122 12.33 -0.99 3.81
N THR A 123 13.53 -1.37 4.19
CA THR A 123 14.33 -0.68 5.20
C THR A 123 14.93 0.61 4.64
N LEU A 124 15.58 1.41 5.49
CA LEU A 124 16.29 2.63 5.05
C LEU A 124 17.48 2.35 4.13
N ASP A 125 18.06 1.14 4.20
CA ASP A 125 19.15 0.66 3.35
C ASP A 125 18.66 -0.24 2.20
N ASP A 126 17.38 -0.07 1.79
CA ASP A 126 16.72 -0.71 0.65
C ASP A 126 16.57 -2.24 0.73
N ARG A 127 16.68 -2.84 1.91
CA ARG A 127 16.40 -4.27 2.08
C ARG A 127 14.89 -4.51 2.13
N ILE A 128 14.45 -5.54 1.43
CA ILE A 128 13.05 -5.94 1.43
C ILE A 128 12.73 -6.67 2.73
N ILE A 129 11.68 -6.22 3.42
CA ILE A 129 11.16 -6.80 4.66
C ILE A 129 9.73 -7.31 4.54
N GLY A 130 9.10 -7.14 3.39
CA GLY A 130 7.74 -7.61 3.13
C GLY A 130 7.28 -7.23 1.74
N TRP A 131 6.08 -7.71 1.36
CA TRP A 131 5.47 -7.46 0.07
C TRP A 131 4.00 -7.16 0.21
N ILE A 132 3.51 -6.29 -0.67
CA ILE A 132 2.09 -6.01 -0.85
C ILE A 132 1.75 -6.36 -2.30
N LEU A 133 0.69 -7.14 -2.48
CA LEU A 133 0.12 -7.45 -3.78
C LEU A 133 -1.33 -7.00 -3.81
N HIS A 134 -1.65 -6.17 -4.78
CA HIS A 134 -3.01 -5.87 -5.20
C HIS A 134 -3.17 -6.41 -6.62
N GLU A 135 -3.81 -7.56 -6.76
CA GLU A 135 -4.10 -8.12 -8.08
C GLU A 135 -5.60 -8.15 -8.34
N PHE A 136 -6.00 -7.94 -9.60
CA PHE A 136 -7.41 -7.76 -9.92
C PHE A 136 -7.77 -8.18 -11.34
N ASP A 137 -9.05 -8.54 -11.49
CA ASP A 137 -9.72 -8.76 -12.76
C ASP A 137 -11.04 -7.99 -12.82
N GLU A 138 -11.48 -7.72 -14.06
CA GLU A 138 -12.79 -7.13 -14.31
C GLU A 138 -13.90 -8.15 -14.08
N VAL A 139 -14.90 -7.77 -13.27
CA VAL A 139 -16.09 -8.59 -13.00
C VAL A 139 -17.33 -7.71 -13.07
N GLY A 140 -18.17 -7.94 -14.06
CA GLY A 140 -19.38 -7.13 -14.27
C GLY A 140 -19.04 -5.66 -14.54
N HIS A 141 -19.51 -4.76 -13.69
CA HIS A 141 -19.26 -3.31 -13.78
C HIS A 141 -18.25 -2.81 -12.75
N GLY A 142 -17.21 -3.59 -12.48
CA GLY A 142 -16.18 -3.24 -11.49
C GLY A 142 -15.03 -4.22 -11.49
N LEU A 143 -14.27 -4.24 -10.39
CA LEU A 143 -13.16 -5.17 -10.18
C LEU A 143 -13.45 -6.11 -9.00
N THR A 144 -12.92 -7.32 -9.09
CA THR A 144 -12.56 -8.12 -7.91
C THR A 144 -11.06 -7.95 -7.70
N MET A 145 -10.66 -7.55 -6.51
CA MET A 145 -9.26 -7.31 -6.13
C MET A 145 -8.88 -8.23 -4.98
N ARG A 146 -7.84 -9.01 -5.17
CA ARG A 146 -7.18 -9.79 -4.12
C ARG A 146 -6.02 -8.98 -3.55
N ASN A 147 -6.02 -8.86 -2.23
CA ASN A 147 -5.03 -8.13 -1.47
C ASN A 147 -4.23 -9.12 -0.63
N VAL A 148 -2.91 -9.11 -0.74
CA VAL A 148 -2.00 -9.98 -0.01
C VAL A 148 -0.89 -9.17 0.63
N PHE A 149 -0.66 -9.39 1.92
CA PHE A 149 0.45 -8.78 2.64
C PHE A 149 1.37 -9.88 3.18
N GLN A 150 2.61 -9.84 2.75
CA GLN A 150 3.70 -10.61 3.35
C GLN A 150 4.42 -9.69 4.33
N LEU A 151 4.43 -10.07 5.59
CA LEU A 151 4.98 -9.27 6.68
C LEU A 151 6.18 -9.99 7.29
N PRO A 152 7.10 -9.26 7.95
CA PRO A 152 8.24 -9.88 8.63
C PRO A 152 7.78 -10.93 9.65
N LEU A 153 8.53 -12.03 9.74
CA LEU A 153 8.26 -13.05 10.76
C LEU A 153 8.23 -12.44 12.15
N GLY A 154 7.24 -12.84 12.94
CA GLY A 154 7.05 -12.32 14.29
C GLY A 154 6.33 -10.97 14.36
N THR A 155 5.78 -10.46 13.26
CA THR A 155 4.92 -9.25 13.30
C THR A 155 3.81 -9.43 14.34
N PRO A 156 3.64 -8.49 15.28
CA PRO A 156 2.63 -8.59 16.33
C PRO A 156 1.20 -8.67 15.76
N LYS A 157 0.36 -9.51 16.38
CA LYS A 157 -1.06 -9.66 15.96
C LYS A 157 -1.84 -8.34 15.94
N GLU A 158 -1.51 -7.41 16.82
CA GLU A 158 -2.14 -6.09 16.86
C GLU A 158 -1.85 -5.31 15.57
N ILE A 159 -0.63 -5.38 15.05
CA ILE A 159 -0.26 -4.76 13.78
C ILE A 159 -0.98 -5.46 12.62
N ILE A 160 -1.00 -6.81 12.59
CA ILE A 160 -1.69 -7.58 11.55
C ILE A 160 -3.17 -7.20 11.50
N ASN A 161 -3.86 -7.20 12.64
CA ASN A 161 -5.27 -6.83 12.73
C ASN A 161 -5.51 -5.37 12.32
N GLY A 162 -4.60 -4.48 12.70
CA GLY A 162 -4.67 -3.08 12.30
C GLY A 162 -4.53 -2.89 10.80
N ILE A 163 -3.62 -3.62 10.13
CA ILE A 163 -3.46 -3.60 8.67
C ILE A 163 -4.72 -4.13 7.98
N ILE A 164 -5.30 -5.23 8.47
CA ILE A 164 -6.55 -5.78 7.91
C ILE A 164 -7.67 -4.73 7.96
N ASP A 165 -7.90 -4.13 9.13
CA ASP A 165 -8.95 -3.13 9.33
C ASP A 165 -8.72 -1.88 8.46
N HIS A 166 -7.49 -1.37 8.44
CA HIS A 166 -7.11 -0.19 7.66
C HIS A 166 -7.27 -0.43 6.16
N SER A 167 -6.61 -1.46 5.62
CA SER A 167 -6.63 -1.76 4.19
C SER A 167 -8.01 -2.16 3.66
N THR A 168 -8.83 -2.85 4.47
CA THR A 168 -10.21 -3.16 4.10
C THR A 168 -11.04 -1.90 3.92
N LYS A 169 -10.94 -0.95 4.86
CA LYS A 169 -11.64 0.34 4.78
C LYS A 169 -11.18 1.16 3.57
N GLU A 170 -9.90 1.12 3.26
CA GLU A 170 -9.35 1.76 2.07
C GLU A 170 -9.98 1.21 0.79
N MET A 171 -10.04 -0.12 0.66
CA MET A 171 -10.66 -0.74 -0.52
C MET A 171 -12.15 -0.40 -0.63
N GLU A 172 -12.88 -0.41 0.48
CA GLU A 172 -14.30 -0.01 0.53
C GLU A 172 -14.49 1.46 0.11
N LYS A 173 -13.51 2.32 0.37
CA LYS A 173 -13.57 3.75 0.09
C LYS A 173 -13.29 4.10 -1.38
N LEU A 174 -12.48 3.31 -2.10
CA LEU A 174 -12.10 3.59 -3.49
C LEU A 174 -13.30 3.89 -4.41
N PRO A 175 -14.40 3.11 -4.44
CA PRO A 175 -15.53 3.37 -5.30
C PRO A 175 -16.26 4.70 -5.03
N GLU A 176 -16.13 5.25 -3.83
CA GLU A 176 -16.84 6.48 -3.46
C GLU A 176 -16.22 7.74 -4.11
N PHE A 177 -14.90 7.77 -4.30
CA PHE A 177 -14.22 8.97 -4.78
C PHE A 177 -13.48 8.79 -6.11
N LEU A 178 -12.89 7.61 -6.35
CA LEU A 178 -11.97 7.41 -7.46
C LEU A 178 -12.60 7.61 -8.84
N PRO A 179 -13.83 7.15 -9.16
CA PRO A 179 -14.42 7.41 -10.47
C PRO A 179 -14.63 8.90 -10.76
N GLY A 180 -14.98 9.69 -9.74
CA GLY A 180 -15.12 11.13 -9.83
C GLY A 180 -13.78 11.83 -10.03
N LEU A 181 -12.81 11.48 -9.22
CA LEU A 181 -11.45 12.02 -9.28
C LEU A 181 -10.78 11.72 -10.63
N TYR A 182 -10.83 10.47 -11.08
CA TYR A 182 -10.26 10.04 -12.36
C TYR A 182 -10.79 10.86 -13.55
N ARG A 183 -12.12 11.09 -13.59
CA ARG A 183 -12.73 11.92 -14.66
C ARG A 183 -12.20 13.35 -14.68
N GLN A 184 -11.89 13.94 -13.51
CA GLN A 184 -11.35 15.31 -13.44
C GLN A 184 -9.94 15.42 -14.04
N PHE A 185 -9.09 14.39 -13.87
CA PHE A 185 -7.69 14.46 -14.27
C PHE A 185 -7.35 13.80 -15.61
N VAL A 186 -8.16 12.86 -16.07
CA VAL A 186 -7.86 12.09 -17.30
C VAL A 186 -8.78 12.40 -18.46
N LYS A 187 -9.98 12.88 -18.20
CA LYS A 187 -10.97 13.23 -19.25
C LYS A 187 -11.28 14.74 -19.33
N GLY A 188 -10.50 15.56 -18.60
CA GLY A 188 -10.60 17.03 -18.66
C GLY A 188 -9.91 17.66 -19.87
#